data_ce820c7ce2e8f52ce00a2b8c7bf0ff70
#
_entry.id   ce820c7ce2e8f52ce00a2b8c7bf0ff70
#
_cell.length_a   1.000
_cell.length_b   1.000
_cell.length_c   1.000
_cell.angle_alpha   90.00
_cell.angle_beta   90.00
_cell.angle_gamma   90.00
#
_symmetry.space_group_name_H-M   'P 1'
#
loop_
_entity.id
_entity.type
_entity.pdbx_description
1 polymer ?
#
loop_
_entity_poly.entity_id
_entity_poly.type
_entity_poly.pdbx_seq_one_letter_code
_entity_poly.pdbx_strand_id
1 'polypeptide(L)'
;MRQQLLASWRLLRLGGHLIGGLATLRWRFPGWSAARQQEEIQAWALAALGLLAIDLKVSGAPPATGPALRVSNHVSWLDILVLQATSPSRFVAKAEVRQWPLMGRLAAKAGTLFISRESPRDALRVVHQMAEHLQAGEVLTIFPEGTTSNGQQVLPFHANLFQAAVSAKAPVQALALQFVERASGQVSLAPIYIDEDTLLQSMWRTVRHPGLRAEVRLGPVQPPLGRDRRALSQDTRAAVDNLRCLV
;
A
#
# COMPACT_ATOMS: atom_id res chain seq x y z
N MET A 1 -10.54 19.73 23.96
CA MET A 1 -10.79 18.62 24.88
C MET A 1 -11.51 17.44 24.20
N ARG A 2 -12.71 17.60 23.64
CA ARG A 2 -13.47 16.50 22.98
C ARG A 2 -12.71 15.77 21.85
N GLN A 3 -12.03 16.51 20.99
CA GLN A 3 -11.24 15.93 19.88
C GLN A 3 -10.03 15.12 20.36
N GLN A 4 -9.38 15.53 21.45
CA GLN A 4 -8.26 14.79 22.04
C GLN A 4 -8.73 13.47 22.65
N LEU A 5 -9.85 13.47 23.35
CA LEU A 5 -10.45 12.26 23.92
C LEU A 5 -10.85 11.26 22.83
N LEU A 6 -11.44 11.74 21.72
CA LEU A 6 -11.77 10.90 20.57
C LEU A 6 -10.52 10.32 19.91
N ALA A 7 -9.45 11.11 19.76
CA ALA A 7 -8.20 10.65 19.20
C ALA A 7 -7.54 9.56 20.06
N SER A 8 -7.47 9.78 21.37
CA SER A 8 -6.95 8.79 22.32
C SER A 8 -7.77 7.49 22.30
N TRP A 9 -9.09 7.61 22.24
CA TRP A 9 -9.98 6.45 22.13
C TRP A 9 -9.77 5.66 20.82
N ARG A 10 -9.61 6.36 19.68
CA ARG A 10 -9.28 5.71 18.37
C ARG A 10 -7.95 4.99 18.43
N LEU A 11 -6.90 5.60 19.02
CA LEU A 11 -5.59 4.96 19.17
C LEU A 11 -5.66 3.73 20.08
N LEU A 12 -6.38 3.78 21.19
CA LEU A 12 -6.55 2.63 22.07
C LEU A 12 -7.23 1.46 21.34
N ARG A 13 -8.30 1.74 20.60
CA ARG A 13 -9.01 0.73 19.81
C ARG A 13 -8.13 0.17 18.69
N LEU A 14 -7.37 1.03 18.01
CA LEU A 14 -6.42 0.59 16.98
C LEU A 14 -5.33 -0.30 17.58
N GLY A 15 -4.79 0.04 18.75
CA GLY A 15 -3.85 -0.79 19.49
C GLY A 15 -4.41 -2.18 19.80
N GLY A 16 -5.63 -2.26 20.32
CA GLY A 16 -6.33 -3.52 20.54
C GLY A 16 -6.55 -4.32 19.24
N HIS A 17 -6.91 -3.64 18.16
CA HIS A 17 -7.08 -4.25 16.83
C HIS A 17 -5.76 -4.82 16.26
N LEU A 18 -4.64 -4.11 16.42
CA LEU A 18 -3.31 -4.58 16.05
C LEU A 18 -2.91 -5.84 16.83
N ILE A 19 -3.14 -5.85 18.15
CA ILE A 19 -2.86 -7.02 19.01
C ILE A 19 -3.74 -8.21 18.61
N GLY A 20 -5.04 -7.98 18.36
CA GLY A 20 -5.96 -9.00 17.88
C GLY A 20 -5.53 -9.57 16.51
N GLY A 21 -5.07 -8.72 15.60
CA GLY A 21 -4.51 -9.13 14.31
C GLY A 21 -3.29 -10.02 14.46
N LEU A 22 -2.34 -9.66 15.36
CA LEU A 22 -1.18 -10.50 15.65
C LEU A 22 -1.57 -11.86 16.24
N ALA A 23 -2.56 -11.89 17.13
CA ALA A 23 -3.10 -13.13 17.68
C ALA A 23 -3.69 -14.01 16.57
N THR A 24 -4.52 -13.43 15.70
CA THR A 24 -5.09 -14.14 14.54
C THR A 24 -4.00 -14.70 13.62
N LEU A 25 -3.01 -13.90 13.27
CA LEU A 25 -1.87 -14.32 12.46
C LEU A 25 -1.01 -15.42 13.11
N ARG A 26 -0.98 -15.49 14.45
CA ARG A 26 -0.19 -16.49 15.17
C ARG A 26 -0.91 -17.83 15.32
N TRP A 27 -2.23 -17.80 15.56
CA TRP A 27 -2.95 -19.01 15.97
C TRP A 27 -3.95 -19.52 14.93
N ARG A 28 -4.57 -18.65 14.13
CA ARG A 28 -5.62 -19.05 13.17
C ARG A 28 -5.13 -19.08 11.73
N PHE A 29 -4.34 -18.08 11.35
CA PHE A 29 -3.88 -17.87 9.97
C PHE A 29 -3.18 -19.07 9.34
N PRO A 30 -2.29 -19.83 10.04
CA PRO A 30 -1.61 -20.98 9.45
C PRO A 30 -2.54 -22.13 9.02
N GLY A 31 -3.73 -22.23 9.61
CA GLY A 31 -4.71 -23.27 9.30
C GLY A 31 -5.69 -22.89 8.18
N TRP A 32 -5.61 -21.65 7.63
CA TRP A 32 -6.54 -21.17 6.62
C TRP A 32 -5.98 -21.36 5.21
N SER A 33 -6.90 -21.55 4.24
CA SER A 33 -6.55 -21.49 2.81
C SER A 33 -6.08 -20.10 2.42
N ALA A 34 -5.31 -19.99 1.32
CA ALA A 34 -4.83 -18.72 0.81
C ALA A 34 -5.98 -17.72 0.53
N ALA A 35 -7.09 -18.19 -0.02
CA ALA A 35 -8.28 -17.36 -0.24
C ALA A 35 -8.83 -16.80 1.07
N ARG A 36 -8.99 -17.64 2.11
CA ARG A 36 -9.45 -17.21 3.43
C ARG A 36 -8.49 -16.23 4.09
N GLN A 37 -7.18 -16.43 3.92
CA GLN A 37 -6.17 -15.51 4.42
C GLN A 37 -6.33 -14.11 3.79
N GLN A 38 -6.57 -14.04 2.49
CA GLN A 38 -6.79 -12.78 1.78
C GLN A 38 -8.07 -12.07 2.23
N GLU A 39 -9.18 -12.80 2.35
CA GLU A 39 -10.43 -12.25 2.87
C GLU A 39 -10.26 -11.64 4.26
N GLU A 40 -9.55 -12.33 5.14
CA GLU A 40 -9.32 -11.87 6.52
C GLU A 40 -8.40 -10.63 6.55
N ILE A 41 -7.35 -10.59 5.71
CA ILE A 41 -6.49 -9.41 5.57
C ILE A 41 -7.32 -8.20 5.12
N GLN A 42 -8.19 -8.38 4.13
CA GLN A 42 -9.06 -7.30 3.64
C GLN A 42 -10.03 -6.81 4.71
N ALA A 43 -10.73 -7.73 5.36
CA ALA A 43 -11.67 -7.42 6.44
C ALA A 43 -10.98 -6.69 7.61
N TRP A 44 -9.78 -7.16 7.99
CA TRP A 44 -8.97 -6.55 9.02
C TRP A 44 -8.54 -5.12 8.65
N ALA A 45 -8.10 -4.91 7.42
CA ALA A 45 -7.69 -3.59 6.92
C ALA A 45 -8.89 -2.62 6.85
N LEU A 46 -10.06 -3.06 6.37
CA LEU A 46 -11.29 -2.28 6.37
C LEU A 46 -11.71 -1.88 7.79
N ALA A 47 -11.64 -2.80 8.75
CA ALA A 47 -11.94 -2.50 10.14
C ALA A 47 -10.97 -1.47 10.73
N ALA A 48 -9.66 -1.57 10.41
CA ALA A 48 -8.66 -0.58 10.83
C ALA A 48 -8.97 0.83 10.30
N LEU A 49 -9.33 0.95 9.01
CA LEU A 49 -9.75 2.24 8.43
C LEU A 49 -10.99 2.80 9.15
N GLY A 50 -11.98 1.98 9.44
CA GLY A 50 -13.18 2.38 10.20
C GLY A 50 -12.85 2.89 11.60
N LEU A 51 -11.89 2.26 12.31
CA LEU A 51 -11.41 2.73 13.62
C LEU A 51 -10.74 4.11 13.55
N LEU A 52 -10.11 4.42 12.41
CA LEU A 52 -9.47 5.70 12.13
C LEU A 52 -10.45 6.77 11.59
N ALA A 53 -11.73 6.42 11.40
CA ALA A 53 -12.76 7.25 10.75
C ALA A 53 -12.38 7.63 9.31
N ILE A 54 -11.82 6.67 8.57
CA ILE A 54 -11.45 6.80 7.16
C ILE A 54 -12.40 5.94 6.33
N ASP A 55 -13.19 6.58 5.47
CA ASP A 55 -14.01 5.89 4.47
C ASP A 55 -13.13 5.48 3.29
N LEU A 56 -13.46 4.36 2.65
CA LEU A 56 -12.79 3.89 1.44
C LEU A 56 -13.73 4.05 0.24
N LYS A 57 -13.26 4.73 -0.81
CA LYS A 57 -13.92 4.81 -2.11
C LYS A 57 -12.99 4.25 -3.17
N VAL A 58 -13.46 3.22 -3.86
CA VAL A 58 -12.73 2.57 -4.95
C VAL A 58 -13.46 2.83 -6.27
N SER A 59 -12.73 3.16 -7.32
CA SER A 59 -13.27 3.44 -8.65
C SER A 59 -12.31 3.02 -9.76
N GLY A 60 -12.79 3.00 -11.00
CA GLY A 60 -12.01 2.61 -12.18
C GLY A 60 -12.16 1.14 -12.54
N ALA A 61 -11.10 0.55 -13.08
CA ALA A 61 -11.09 -0.84 -13.52
C ALA A 61 -11.14 -1.83 -12.33
N PRO A 62 -11.58 -3.08 -12.52
CA PRO A 62 -11.49 -4.11 -11.50
C PRO A 62 -10.03 -4.33 -11.05
N PRO A 63 -9.81 -4.69 -9.77
CA PRO A 63 -8.48 -5.06 -9.31
C PRO A 63 -7.95 -6.28 -10.06
N ALA A 64 -6.66 -6.27 -10.43
CA ALA A 64 -6.00 -7.43 -11.01
C ALA A 64 -6.05 -8.62 -10.04
N THR A 65 -6.37 -9.81 -10.56
CA THR A 65 -6.50 -11.03 -9.75
C THR A 65 -5.27 -11.94 -9.82
N GLY A 66 -4.22 -11.53 -10.54
CA GLY A 66 -2.92 -12.21 -10.64
C GLY A 66 -2.76 -13.10 -11.87
N PRO A 67 -1.50 -13.36 -12.25
CA PRO A 67 -0.32 -12.62 -11.75
C PRO A 67 -0.36 -11.15 -12.17
N ALA A 68 -0.01 -10.24 -11.29
CA ALA A 68 0.05 -8.81 -11.64
C ALA A 68 0.97 -8.00 -10.73
N LEU A 69 1.63 -7.01 -11.31
CA LEU A 69 2.33 -5.97 -10.55
C LEU A 69 1.44 -4.74 -10.45
N ARG A 70 0.91 -4.45 -9.26
CA ARG A 70 0.21 -3.20 -8.96
C ARG A 70 1.20 -2.13 -8.57
N VAL A 71 1.01 -0.94 -9.10
CA VAL A 71 1.92 0.19 -8.92
C VAL A 71 1.12 1.40 -8.48
N SER A 72 1.46 1.96 -7.32
CA SER A 72 0.77 3.12 -6.74
C SER A 72 1.74 4.25 -6.41
N ASN A 73 1.25 5.48 -6.39
CA ASN A 73 1.90 6.59 -5.70
C ASN A 73 1.90 6.33 -4.19
N HIS A 74 2.77 7.05 -3.46
CA HIS A 74 2.97 6.85 -2.02
C HIS A 74 2.95 8.18 -1.27
N VAL A 75 2.01 8.35 -0.35
CA VAL A 75 1.81 9.62 0.38
C VAL A 75 1.76 9.43 1.90
N SER A 76 1.50 8.18 2.37
CA SER A 76 1.27 7.91 3.79
C SER A 76 1.62 6.48 4.17
N TRP A 77 1.91 6.27 5.45
CA TRP A 77 1.96 4.93 6.06
C TRP A 77 0.61 4.19 5.95
N LEU A 78 -0.50 4.93 5.80
CA LEU A 78 -1.86 4.38 5.62
C LEU A 78 -2.07 3.72 4.26
N ASP A 79 -1.28 4.04 3.25
CA ASP A 79 -1.49 3.56 1.88
C ASP A 79 -1.53 2.03 1.83
N ILE A 80 -0.72 1.37 2.66
CA ILE A 80 -0.71 -0.10 2.76
C ILE A 80 -2.06 -0.62 3.26
N LEU A 81 -2.65 0.01 4.30
CA LEU A 81 -3.95 -0.39 4.83
C LEU A 81 -5.06 -0.14 3.81
N VAL A 82 -5.02 1.01 3.13
CA VAL A 82 -6.00 1.38 2.10
C VAL A 82 -5.96 0.40 0.93
N LEU A 83 -4.78 0.05 0.44
CA LEU A 83 -4.65 -0.87 -0.69
C LEU A 83 -4.96 -2.33 -0.29
N GLN A 84 -4.65 -2.76 0.94
CA GLN A 84 -5.09 -4.06 1.46
C GLN A 84 -6.62 -4.12 1.61
N ALA A 85 -7.24 -3.02 2.05
CA ALA A 85 -8.70 -2.92 2.14
C ALA A 85 -9.37 -2.91 0.75
N THR A 86 -8.71 -2.36 -0.26
CA THR A 86 -9.19 -2.34 -1.65
C THR A 86 -9.18 -3.74 -2.25
N SER A 87 -8.03 -4.39 -2.21
CA SER A 87 -7.86 -5.77 -2.67
C SER A 87 -6.49 -6.29 -2.18
N PRO A 88 -6.46 -7.35 -1.40
CA PRO A 88 -5.24 -7.86 -0.81
C PRO A 88 -4.18 -8.22 -1.85
N SER A 89 -2.94 -7.96 -1.49
CA SER A 89 -1.76 -8.29 -2.30
C SER A 89 -0.52 -8.37 -1.41
N ARG A 90 0.55 -8.93 -1.95
CA ARG A 90 1.86 -8.92 -1.28
C ARG A 90 2.56 -7.60 -1.56
N PHE A 91 2.99 -6.91 -0.51
CA PHE A 91 3.73 -5.65 -0.65
C PHE A 91 5.24 -5.88 -0.72
N VAL A 92 5.90 -4.89 -1.32
CA VAL A 92 7.36 -4.77 -1.30
C VAL A 92 7.71 -3.53 -0.50
N ALA A 93 8.45 -3.67 0.60
CA ALA A 93 8.76 -2.60 1.55
C ALA A 93 10.27 -2.55 1.86
N LYS A 94 10.74 -1.42 2.39
CA LYS A 94 12.11 -1.29 2.87
C LYS A 94 12.38 -2.23 4.05
N ALA A 95 13.61 -2.74 4.17
CA ALA A 95 14.01 -3.66 5.24
C ALA A 95 13.79 -3.09 6.65
N GLU A 96 13.94 -1.78 6.82
CA GLU A 96 13.76 -1.08 8.09
C GLU A 96 12.32 -1.20 8.62
N VAL A 97 11.32 -1.29 7.74
CA VAL A 97 9.90 -1.47 8.11
C VAL A 97 9.71 -2.77 8.91
N ARG A 98 10.54 -3.80 8.65
CA ARG A 98 10.50 -5.07 9.39
C ARG A 98 10.77 -4.89 10.89
N GLN A 99 11.53 -3.85 11.25
CA GLN A 99 11.91 -3.55 12.63
C GLN A 99 10.85 -2.72 13.38
N TRP A 100 9.84 -2.20 12.69
CA TRP A 100 8.78 -1.42 13.33
C TRP A 100 7.98 -2.27 14.32
N PRO A 101 7.79 -1.78 15.55
CA PRO A 101 7.02 -2.51 16.55
C PRO A 101 5.61 -2.83 16.04
N LEU A 102 5.15 -4.05 16.25
CA LEU A 102 3.86 -4.58 15.82
C LEU A 102 3.67 -4.58 14.29
N MET A 103 3.81 -3.44 13.61
CA MET A 103 3.59 -3.30 12.15
C MET A 103 4.55 -4.15 11.32
N GLY A 104 5.83 -4.21 11.69
CA GLY A 104 6.80 -5.05 11.00
C GLY A 104 6.46 -6.54 11.09
N ARG A 105 5.95 -6.98 12.24
CA ARG A 105 5.49 -8.36 12.44
C ARG A 105 4.22 -8.67 11.64
N LEU A 106 3.26 -7.74 11.61
CA LEU A 106 2.06 -7.85 10.79
C LEU A 106 2.41 -7.94 9.30
N ALA A 107 3.25 -7.01 8.81
CA ALA A 107 3.71 -7.00 7.43
C ALA A 107 4.45 -8.28 7.04
N ALA A 108 5.36 -8.77 7.88
CA ALA A 108 6.08 -10.02 7.64
C ALA A 108 5.15 -11.23 7.56
N LYS A 109 4.18 -11.32 8.45
CA LYS A 109 3.17 -12.40 8.47
C LYS A 109 2.19 -12.31 7.31
N ALA A 110 1.88 -11.10 6.83
CA ALA A 110 1.10 -10.87 5.63
C ALA A 110 1.90 -11.11 4.33
N GLY A 111 3.16 -11.57 4.45
CA GLY A 111 3.98 -11.97 3.32
C GLY A 111 4.69 -10.81 2.60
N THR A 112 4.87 -9.66 3.24
CA THR A 112 5.63 -8.54 2.66
C THR A 112 7.06 -8.96 2.33
N LEU A 113 7.52 -8.62 1.12
CA LEU A 113 8.91 -8.76 0.69
C LEU A 113 9.70 -7.56 1.18
N PHE A 114 10.73 -7.79 1.99
CA PHE A 114 11.56 -6.71 2.52
C PHE A 114 12.83 -6.55 1.70
N ILE A 115 13.07 -5.32 1.23
CA ILE A 115 14.20 -4.95 0.39
C ILE A 115 15.28 -4.25 1.22
N SER A 116 16.47 -4.80 1.29
CA SER A 116 17.68 -4.03 1.58
C SER A 116 18.16 -3.37 0.28
N ARG A 117 18.55 -2.08 0.37
CA ARG A 117 19.12 -1.32 -0.76
C ARG A 117 20.60 -1.04 -0.54
N GLU A 118 21.23 -1.72 0.40
CA GLU A 118 22.62 -1.48 0.79
C GLU A 118 23.61 -1.90 -0.29
N SER A 119 23.20 -2.83 -1.17
CA SER A 119 24.05 -3.25 -2.29
C SER A 119 23.26 -3.48 -3.59
N PRO A 120 23.91 -3.34 -4.77
CA PRO A 120 23.31 -3.70 -6.06
C PRO A 120 22.89 -5.18 -6.13
N ARG A 121 23.58 -6.05 -5.39
CA ARG A 121 23.26 -7.50 -5.34
C ARG A 121 21.94 -7.73 -4.60
N ASP A 122 21.69 -7.00 -3.52
CA ASP A 122 20.43 -7.11 -2.77
C ASP A 122 19.25 -6.61 -3.59
N ALA A 123 19.42 -5.48 -4.29
CA ALA A 123 18.40 -4.98 -5.21
C ALA A 123 18.07 -5.99 -6.32
N LEU A 124 19.08 -6.68 -6.88
CA LEU A 124 18.87 -7.72 -7.90
C LEU A 124 18.13 -8.94 -7.32
N ARG A 125 18.52 -9.38 -6.12
CA ARG A 125 17.87 -10.51 -5.41
C ARG A 125 16.39 -10.27 -5.21
N VAL A 126 16.01 -9.06 -4.82
CA VAL A 126 14.61 -8.69 -4.62
C VAL A 126 13.83 -8.71 -5.93
N VAL A 127 14.38 -8.15 -7.01
CA VAL A 127 13.75 -8.21 -8.33
C VAL A 127 13.52 -9.67 -8.74
N HIS A 128 14.46 -10.57 -8.43
CA HIS A 128 14.34 -11.99 -8.72
C HIS A 128 13.21 -12.63 -7.89
N GLN A 129 13.18 -12.39 -6.57
CA GLN A 129 12.09 -12.86 -5.71
C GLN A 129 10.72 -12.34 -6.15
N MET A 130 10.63 -11.05 -6.53
CA MET A 130 9.39 -10.50 -7.08
C MET A 130 8.96 -11.25 -8.34
N ALA A 131 9.89 -11.55 -9.26
CA ALA A 131 9.60 -12.29 -10.48
C ALA A 131 9.10 -13.71 -10.17
N GLU A 132 9.70 -14.40 -9.21
CA GLU A 132 9.27 -15.74 -8.75
C GLU A 132 7.83 -15.71 -8.22
N HIS A 133 7.49 -14.73 -7.36
CA HIS A 133 6.13 -14.59 -6.86
C HIS A 133 5.10 -14.27 -7.97
N LEU A 134 5.45 -13.41 -8.92
CA LEU A 134 4.61 -13.13 -10.08
C LEU A 134 4.41 -14.39 -10.94
N GLN A 135 5.49 -15.18 -11.20
CA GLN A 135 5.39 -16.45 -11.92
C GLN A 135 4.55 -17.50 -11.19
N ALA A 136 4.52 -17.46 -9.86
CA ALA A 136 3.64 -18.29 -9.03
C ALA A 136 2.17 -17.83 -9.05
N GLY A 137 1.82 -16.79 -9.82
CA GLY A 137 0.44 -16.31 -9.97
C GLY A 137 0.03 -15.27 -8.91
N GLU A 138 0.97 -14.77 -8.11
CA GLU A 138 0.65 -13.81 -7.06
C GLU A 138 0.50 -12.37 -7.59
N VAL A 139 -0.23 -11.55 -6.81
CA VAL A 139 -0.30 -10.10 -7.02
C VAL A 139 0.68 -9.41 -6.08
N LEU A 140 1.58 -8.62 -6.64
CA LEU A 140 2.49 -7.78 -5.89
C LEU A 140 2.07 -6.31 -5.99
N THR A 141 2.21 -5.55 -4.90
CA THR A 141 2.03 -4.10 -4.90
C THR A 141 3.32 -3.40 -4.52
N ILE A 142 3.71 -2.40 -5.31
CA ILE A 142 4.90 -1.58 -5.08
C ILE A 142 4.58 -0.09 -5.06
N PHE A 143 5.42 0.63 -4.33
CA PHE A 143 5.51 2.08 -4.35
C PHE A 143 6.87 2.47 -4.96
N PRO A 144 6.96 2.59 -6.31
CA PRO A 144 8.26 2.73 -6.96
C PRO A 144 8.89 4.13 -6.80
N GLU A 145 8.21 5.08 -6.19
CA GLU A 145 8.78 6.35 -5.72
C GLU A 145 9.88 6.12 -4.68
N GLY A 146 9.78 5.02 -3.91
CA GLY A 146 10.76 4.64 -2.91
C GLY A 146 10.76 5.50 -1.64
N THR A 147 9.93 6.51 -1.59
CA THR A 147 9.63 7.35 -0.43
C THR A 147 8.20 7.86 -0.53
N THR A 148 7.67 8.40 0.55
CA THR A 148 6.40 9.12 0.54
C THR A 148 6.57 10.54 0.01
N SER A 149 5.53 11.08 -0.63
CA SER A 149 5.46 12.44 -1.17
C SER A 149 4.29 13.22 -0.59
N ASN A 150 4.22 14.52 -0.87
CA ASN A 150 3.08 15.35 -0.49
C ASN A 150 1.82 15.13 -1.37
N GLY A 151 1.90 14.24 -2.36
CA GLY A 151 0.79 13.93 -3.26
C GLY A 151 0.48 14.98 -4.33
N GLN A 152 1.23 16.10 -4.38
CA GLN A 152 1.01 17.13 -5.41
C GLN A 152 1.49 16.68 -6.80
N GLN A 153 2.45 15.80 -6.84
CA GLN A 153 2.97 15.18 -8.07
C GLN A 153 3.43 13.75 -7.77
N VAL A 154 3.48 12.91 -8.80
CA VAL A 154 4.07 11.57 -8.71
C VAL A 154 5.57 11.70 -8.92
N LEU A 155 6.36 11.27 -7.94
CA LEU A 155 7.82 11.29 -8.01
C LEU A 155 8.35 10.34 -9.10
N PRO A 156 9.61 10.48 -9.52
CA PRO A 156 10.23 9.53 -10.46
C PRO A 156 10.19 8.10 -9.94
N PHE A 157 9.87 7.15 -10.81
CA PHE A 157 9.80 5.74 -10.45
C PHE A 157 11.15 5.03 -10.62
N HIS A 158 11.49 4.18 -9.65
CA HIS A 158 12.65 3.29 -9.75
C HIS A 158 12.39 2.17 -10.76
N ALA A 159 12.86 2.35 -12.00
CA ALA A 159 12.63 1.43 -13.12
C ALA A 159 13.11 -0.02 -12.85
N ASN A 160 14.09 -0.21 -11.97
CA ASN A 160 14.61 -1.55 -11.65
C ASN A 160 13.54 -2.50 -11.09
N LEU A 161 12.55 -1.99 -10.35
CA LEU A 161 11.46 -2.79 -9.80
C LEU A 161 10.54 -3.38 -10.88
N PHE A 162 10.44 -2.70 -12.03
CA PHE A 162 9.63 -3.15 -13.17
C PHE A 162 10.25 -4.33 -13.92
N GLN A 163 11.56 -4.58 -13.73
CA GLN A 163 12.22 -5.74 -14.30
C GLN A 163 11.56 -7.05 -13.87
N ALA A 164 11.00 -7.10 -12.67
CA ALA A 164 10.27 -8.28 -12.18
C ALA A 164 9.06 -8.61 -13.06
N ALA A 165 8.25 -7.59 -13.42
CA ALA A 165 7.11 -7.78 -14.31
C ALA A 165 7.54 -8.15 -15.74
N VAL A 166 8.60 -7.53 -16.24
CA VAL A 166 9.17 -7.88 -17.58
C VAL A 166 9.63 -9.33 -17.59
N SER A 167 10.42 -9.75 -16.59
CA SER A 167 10.98 -11.11 -16.51
C SER A 167 9.89 -12.18 -16.33
N ALA A 168 8.86 -11.88 -15.54
CA ALA A 168 7.72 -12.78 -15.31
C ALA A 168 6.66 -12.70 -16.42
N LYS A 169 6.78 -11.78 -17.38
CA LYS A 169 5.75 -11.43 -18.37
C LYS A 169 4.39 -11.10 -17.70
N ALA A 170 4.44 -10.60 -16.47
CA ALA A 170 3.27 -10.27 -15.70
C ALA A 170 2.71 -8.90 -16.08
N PRO A 171 1.39 -8.74 -16.21
CA PRO A 171 0.78 -7.45 -16.47
C PRO A 171 0.98 -6.48 -15.30
N VAL A 172 0.85 -5.19 -15.63
CA VAL A 172 0.97 -4.08 -14.66
C VAL A 172 -0.36 -3.36 -14.56
N GLN A 173 -0.75 -3.01 -13.34
CA GLN A 173 -1.93 -2.17 -13.07
C GLN A 173 -1.51 -0.92 -12.30
N ALA A 174 -1.76 0.25 -12.90
CA ALA A 174 -1.56 1.53 -12.25
C ALA A 174 -2.70 1.82 -11.27
N LEU A 175 -2.37 2.30 -10.08
CA LEU A 175 -3.30 2.74 -9.05
C LEU A 175 -2.92 4.16 -8.62
N ALA A 176 -3.92 5.03 -8.44
CA ALA A 176 -3.72 6.31 -7.78
C ALA A 176 -4.47 6.34 -6.45
N LEU A 177 -3.80 6.84 -5.43
CA LEU A 177 -4.34 6.97 -4.08
C LEU A 177 -4.22 8.42 -3.61
N GLN A 178 -5.29 8.93 -3.02
CA GLN A 178 -5.30 10.21 -2.33
C GLN A 178 -6.23 10.19 -1.12
N PHE A 179 -5.98 11.09 -0.20
CA PHE A 179 -6.86 11.31 0.94
C PHE A 179 -7.58 12.65 0.78
N VAL A 180 -8.88 12.65 1.01
CA VAL A 180 -9.71 13.86 0.95
C VAL A 180 -10.45 14.04 2.27
N GLU A 181 -10.79 15.28 2.58
CA GLU A 181 -11.67 15.58 3.70
C GLU A 181 -13.10 15.13 3.36
N ARG A 182 -13.71 14.38 4.26
CA ARG A 182 -15.08 13.87 4.05
C ARG A 182 -16.10 14.98 3.82
N ALA A 183 -15.93 16.12 4.50
CA ALA A 183 -16.88 17.22 4.45
C ALA A 183 -16.78 18.06 3.19
N SER A 184 -15.56 18.39 2.76
CA SER A 184 -15.32 19.31 1.63
C SER A 184 -14.99 18.60 0.32
N GLY A 185 -14.51 17.35 0.39
CA GLY A 185 -13.94 16.64 -0.75
C GLY A 185 -12.56 17.15 -1.17
N GLN A 186 -12.00 18.15 -0.49
CA GLN A 186 -10.67 18.67 -0.82
C GLN A 186 -9.57 17.71 -0.34
N VAL A 187 -8.42 17.73 -1.03
CA VAL A 187 -7.25 16.93 -0.66
C VAL A 187 -6.81 17.28 0.76
N SER A 188 -6.67 16.28 1.60
CA SER A 188 -6.26 16.43 3.00
C SER A 188 -4.79 16.10 3.17
N LEU A 189 -4.07 17.00 3.82
CA LEU A 189 -2.68 16.80 4.23
C LEU A 189 -2.54 16.06 5.57
N ALA A 190 -3.64 15.79 6.27
CA ALA A 190 -3.59 15.17 7.60
C ALA A 190 -2.90 13.80 7.64
N PRO A 191 -3.11 12.88 6.68
CA PRO A 191 -2.44 11.57 6.69
C PRO A 191 -1.03 11.58 6.08
N ILE A 192 -0.62 12.67 5.43
CA ILE A 192 0.68 12.73 4.74
C ILE A 192 1.81 12.51 5.74
N TYR A 193 2.80 11.75 5.30
CA TYR A 193 3.98 11.39 6.09
C TYR A 193 5.24 11.64 5.27
N ILE A 194 5.87 12.78 5.45
CA ILE A 194 7.03 13.25 4.69
C ILE A 194 8.04 13.96 5.60
N ASP A 195 9.23 14.11 5.09
CA ASP A 195 10.34 14.90 5.66
C ASP A 195 10.67 14.51 7.12
N GLU A 196 10.65 15.49 8.01
CA GLU A 196 10.95 15.38 9.44
C GLU A 196 9.79 14.80 10.28
N ASP A 197 8.66 14.43 9.65
CA ASP A 197 7.53 13.84 10.37
C ASP A 197 7.96 12.55 11.06
N THR A 198 7.67 12.42 12.34
CA THR A 198 7.70 11.10 12.97
C THR A 198 6.39 10.36 12.70
N LEU A 199 6.45 9.02 12.66
CA LEU A 199 5.26 8.20 12.51
C LEU A 199 4.17 8.56 13.54
N LEU A 200 4.56 8.83 14.79
CA LEU A 200 3.62 9.20 15.85
C LEU A 200 2.94 10.55 15.60
N GLN A 201 3.66 11.53 15.06
CA GLN A 201 3.09 12.84 14.69
C GLN A 201 2.05 12.70 13.57
N SER A 202 2.39 11.97 12.51
CA SER A 202 1.45 11.69 11.41
C SER A 202 0.24 10.90 11.88
N MET A 203 0.43 9.86 12.70
CA MET A 203 -0.67 9.11 13.32
C MET A 203 -1.57 10.03 14.17
N TRP A 204 -0.99 10.86 15.03
CA TRP A 204 -1.74 11.76 15.89
C TRP A 204 -2.54 12.79 15.08
N ARG A 205 -1.95 13.37 14.04
CA ARG A 205 -2.61 14.29 13.11
C ARG A 205 -3.80 13.62 12.42
N THR A 206 -3.61 12.39 11.96
CA THR A 206 -4.64 11.59 11.29
C THR A 206 -5.81 11.26 12.21
N VAL A 207 -5.55 10.72 13.40
CA VAL A 207 -6.62 10.26 14.32
C VAL A 207 -7.43 11.41 14.92
N ARG A 208 -6.88 12.62 14.97
CA ARG A 208 -7.59 13.83 15.40
C ARG A 208 -8.50 14.39 14.31
N HIS A 209 -8.30 14.01 13.05
CA HIS A 209 -9.11 14.51 11.96
C HIS A 209 -10.58 14.04 12.11
N PRO A 210 -11.59 14.91 11.89
CA PRO A 210 -13.00 14.58 12.10
C PRO A 210 -13.50 13.47 11.19
N GLY A 211 -12.98 13.36 9.97
CA GLY A 211 -13.29 12.30 9.01
C GLY A 211 -12.55 12.49 7.70
N LEU A 212 -11.94 11.42 7.24
CA LEU A 212 -11.23 11.34 5.97
C LEU A 212 -11.91 10.35 5.05
N ARG A 213 -11.65 10.47 3.76
CA ARG A 213 -11.93 9.45 2.77
C ARG A 213 -10.66 9.16 1.98
N ALA A 214 -10.30 7.88 1.92
CA ALA A 214 -9.27 7.39 1.01
C ALA A 214 -9.93 7.08 -0.34
N GLU A 215 -9.46 7.70 -1.40
CA GLU A 215 -9.92 7.44 -2.76
C GLU A 215 -8.85 6.67 -3.52
N VAL A 216 -9.21 5.48 -4.00
CA VAL A 216 -8.34 4.63 -4.82
C VAL A 216 -8.95 4.53 -6.21
N ARG A 217 -8.14 4.86 -7.22
CA ARG A 217 -8.52 4.70 -8.63
C ARG A 217 -7.61 3.69 -9.28
N LEU A 218 -8.24 2.70 -9.91
CA LEU A 218 -7.54 1.62 -10.59
C LEU A 218 -7.61 1.83 -12.10
N GLY A 219 -6.45 1.87 -12.73
CA GLY A 219 -6.33 1.86 -14.18
C GLY A 219 -6.55 0.46 -14.76
N PRO A 220 -6.65 0.35 -16.09
CA PRO A 220 -6.73 -0.94 -16.75
C PRO A 220 -5.45 -1.76 -16.52
N VAL A 221 -5.62 -3.07 -16.47
CA VAL A 221 -4.51 -4.02 -16.43
C VAL A 221 -3.84 -4.07 -17.80
N GLN A 222 -2.55 -3.83 -17.86
CA GLN A 222 -1.78 -3.75 -19.12
C GLN A 222 -0.66 -4.78 -19.16
N PRO A 223 -0.59 -5.63 -20.19
CA PRO A 223 0.53 -6.54 -20.37
C PRO A 223 1.82 -5.74 -20.71
N PRO A 224 3.01 -6.27 -20.42
CA PRO A 224 4.28 -5.57 -20.71
C PRO A 224 4.57 -5.38 -22.20
N LEU A 225 4.04 -6.22 -23.09
CA LEU A 225 4.05 -6.08 -24.56
C LEU A 225 5.43 -5.73 -25.16
N GLY A 226 6.50 -6.40 -24.74
CA GLY A 226 7.85 -6.15 -25.27
C GLY A 226 8.51 -4.86 -24.79
N ARG A 227 7.86 -4.08 -23.90
CA ARG A 227 8.46 -2.91 -23.28
C ARG A 227 9.60 -3.32 -22.34
N ASP A 228 10.69 -2.57 -22.36
CA ASP A 228 11.72 -2.70 -21.35
C ASP A 228 11.24 -2.08 -20.01
N ARG A 229 12.03 -2.29 -18.96
CA ARG A 229 11.70 -1.78 -17.61
C ARG A 229 11.59 -0.26 -17.54
N ARG A 230 12.32 0.50 -18.39
CA ARG A 230 12.31 1.97 -18.38
C ARG A 230 11.04 2.50 -19.03
N ALA A 231 10.70 2.00 -20.21
CA ALA A 231 9.47 2.34 -20.90
C ALA A 231 8.24 1.98 -20.03
N LEU A 232 8.21 0.75 -19.46
CA LEU A 232 7.12 0.30 -18.61
C LEU A 232 6.97 1.17 -17.35
N SER A 233 8.08 1.60 -16.75
CA SER A 233 8.10 2.50 -15.60
C SER A 233 7.55 3.89 -15.92
N GLN A 234 7.96 4.46 -17.06
CA GLN A 234 7.52 5.78 -17.51
C GLN A 234 6.03 5.79 -17.85
N ASP A 235 5.57 4.80 -18.62
CA ASP A 235 4.15 4.67 -18.99
C ASP A 235 3.27 4.48 -17.75
N THR A 236 3.72 3.64 -16.81
CA THR A 236 2.97 3.41 -15.58
C THR A 236 2.94 4.65 -14.69
N ARG A 237 4.04 5.40 -14.60
CA ARG A 237 4.08 6.68 -13.86
C ARG A 237 3.10 7.67 -14.45
N ALA A 238 3.08 7.84 -15.77
CA ALA A 238 2.13 8.71 -16.45
C ALA A 238 0.67 8.27 -16.21
N ALA A 239 0.41 6.95 -16.23
CA ALA A 239 -0.91 6.41 -15.93
C ALA A 239 -1.35 6.69 -14.48
N VAL A 240 -0.45 6.53 -13.48
CA VAL A 240 -0.74 6.89 -12.08
C VAL A 240 -1.04 8.38 -11.94
N ASP A 241 -0.25 9.25 -12.58
CA ASP A 241 -0.46 10.69 -12.51
C ASP A 241 -1.78 11.12 -13.16
N ASN A 242 -2.12 10.56 -14.32
CA ASN A 242 -3.41 10.79 -14.97
C ASN A 242 -4.59 10.35 -14.08
N LEU A 243 -4.51 9.15 -13.46
CA LEU A 243 -5.54 8.67 -12.54
C LEU A 243 -5.71 9.59 -11.31
N ARG A 244 -4.63 10.18 -10.84
CA ARG A 244 -4.63 11.13 -9.72
C ARG A 244 -5.34 12.44 -10.08
N CYS A 245 -5.16 12.93 -11.31
CA CYS A 245 -5.73 14.20 -11.77
C CYS A 245 -7.21 14.12 -12.18
N LEU A 246 -7.84 12.95 -12.20
CA LEU A 246 -9.25 12.76 -12.56
C LEU A 246 -10.24 13.12 -11.42
N VAL A 247 -9.88 14.03 -10.54
CA VAL A 247 -10.73 14.50 -9.43
C VAL A 247 -11.47 15.75 -9.82
#